data_a1db400255615df2f3661ca5813e8275
#
_entry.id   a1db400255615df2f3661ca5813e8275
#
_cell.length_a   1.000
_cell.length_b   1.000
_cell.length_c   1.000
_cell.angle_alpha   90.00
_cell.angle_beta   90.00
_cell.angle_gamma   90.00
#
_symmetry.space_group_name_H-M   'P 1'
#
loop_
_entity.id
_entity.type
_entity.pdbx_description
1 polymer ?
#
loop_
_entity_poly.entity_id
_entity_poly.type
_entity_poly.pdbx_seq_one_letter_code
_entity_poly.pdbx_strand_id
1 'polypeptide(L)'
;MVCDMANLTVLQGNWCTQGLVLVIERAYDLTMTTPATSTPSVEGPVARVEHFLDWLGSVDGDAMTDRSRLELIAALEQVKGAAAGAQAKVTVAFAESQRDEHVARGGKAAEASRTIGAQVALARKDSPTLGDRHVGLARALVTELPGTLRALAAGEVSEFRATIVARETATLSPEDRAIADERLAADLPRLGTRAIAGAARRLAAELDAASVVQQHERAVAARRVSVRPAPAGMAYLTFLAPLKDAVAAYAAAGRLADSSLAGDGVAPADRSRGQLMVDLALDRILGRGDEQDVAVEIQLVMTDAALFGDPTVDRAATEPALISGFGPIPASLARSMVRDADKAWVRRLFTSPESRHLVAMDSKRRLFDGSLRHLLILRDQTCRTPWCEAPIRHVDHAQRAREGGPTSAANGDGLCARCNLTKEAPGWQTEVVATGLDPSGQRPHEITLTTPTGLSYQSTAPPLLGWGSSPPPKDSAFERHLVSLLQAA
;
A
#
# COMPACT_ATOMS: atom_id res chain seq x y z
N MET A 1 43.88 16.62 51.10
CA MET A 1 43.14 17.88 51.33
C MET A 1 41.78 17.67 50.73
N VAL A 2 40.98 17.05 51.43
CA VAL A 2 39.77 17.38 52.21
C VAL A 2 39.12 18.72 51.78
N CYS A 3 37.91 18.59 51.30
CA CYS A 3 36.74 19.48 51.36
C CYS A 3 35.83 19.18 50.17
N ASP A 4 34.57 19.09 50.25
CA ASP A 4 33.57 19.02 51.32
C ASP A 4 32.25 18.58 50.71
N MET A 5 31.61 17.64 51.30
CA MET A 5 30.24 17.24 50.93
C MET A 5 29.26 18.12 51.71
N ALA A 6 28.48 18.92 51.07
CA ALA A 6 27.17 19.35 51.56
C ALA A 6 26.43 20.18 50.51
N ASN A 7 25.39 19.63 49.95
CA ASN A 7 24.03 20.17 49.85
C ASN A 7 23.25 19.48 48.76
N LEU A 8 22.70 18.32 49.12
CA LEU A 8 21.57 17.72 48.37
C LEU A 8 20.30 18.22 49.03
N THR A 9 19.63 19.18 48.44
CA THR A 9 18.24 19.50 48.75
C THR A 9 17.36 18.71 47.79
N VAL A 10 16.63 17.76 48.35
CA VAL A 10 15.64 16.94 47.67
C VAL A 10 14.45 17.84 47.30
N LEU A 11 14.19 18.05 46.03
CA LEU A 11 12.89 18.50 45.54
C LEU A 11 12.24 17.32 44.78
N GLN A 12 11.21 16.76 45.41
CA GLN A 12 10.27 15.85 44.78
C GLN A 12 9.44 16.60 43.77
N GLY A 13 9.43 16.19 42.50
CA GLY A 13 8.55 16.71 41.50
C GLY A 13 8.90 16.25 40.08
N ASN A 14 8.07 15.39 39.55
CA ASN A 14 7.90 15.05 38.12
C ASN A 14 9.10 14.49 37.33
N TRP A 15 9.29 13.20 37.43
CA TRP A 15 10.38 12.45 36.78
C TRP A 15 10.07 11.90 35.37
N CYS A 16 8.95 12.21 34.74
CA CYS A 16 8.58 11.54 33.49
C CYS A 16 8.97 12.26 32.17
N THR A 17 9.28 13.54 32.19
CA THR A 17 9.56 14.29 30.95
C THR A 17 11.01 14.78 30.82
N GLN A 18 11.77 14.80 31.91
CA GLN A 18 13.17 15.27 31.87
C GLN A 18 14.20 14.16 31.64
N GLY A 19 13.82 12.90 31.81
CA GLY A 19 14.76 11.76 31.71
C GLY A 19 15.24 11.49 30.27
N LEU A 20 14.39 11.71 29.26
CA LEU A 20 14.76 11.39 27.86
C LEU A 20 15.67 12.46 27.25
N VAL A 21 15.49 13.72 27.61
CA VAL A 21 16.36 14.82 27.18
C VAL A 21 17.74 14.71 27.81
N LEU A 22 17.83 14.32 29.10
CA LEU A 22 19.09 14.14 29.82
C LEU A 22 19.91 12.93 29.35
N VAL A 23 19.26 11.86 28.88
CA VAL A 23 19.97 10.68 28.34
C VAL A 23 20.59 11.00 26.98
N ILE A 24 19.95 11.84 26.16
CA ILE A 24 20.50 12.28 24.87
C ILE A 24 21.68 13.24 25.10
N GLU A 25 21.60 14.18 26.02
CA GLU A 25 22.70 15.08 26.36
C GLU A 25 23.89 14.36 27.03
N ARG A 26 23.65 13.39 27.91
CA ARG A 26 24.75 12.61 28.54
C ARG A 26 25.45 11.63 27.61
N ALA A 27 24.78 11.11 26.58
CA ALA A 27 25.45 10.27 25.58
C ALA A 27 26.42 11.07 24.70
N TYR A 28 26.23 12.38 24.60
CA TYR A 28 27.14 13.27 23.86
C TYR A 28 28.38 13.72 24.66
N ASP A 29 28.31 13.74 26.00
CA ASP A 29 29.41 14.25 26.84
C ASP A 29 30.49 13.20 27.17
N LEU A 30 30.30 11.92 26.84
CA LEU A 30 31.20 10.85 27.24
C LEU A 30 32.29 10.46 26.22
N THR A 31 32.42 11.17 25.08
CA THR A 31 33.41 10.81 24.06
C THR A 31 34.31 11.98 23.56
N MET A 32 34.47 13.04 24.34
CA MET A 32 35.31 14.17 23.90
C MET A 32 36.44 14.48 24.88
N THR A 33 37.53 13.74 24.81
CA THR A 33 38.84 14.19 25.24
C THR A 33 39.84 14.04 24.11
N THR A 34 40.01 15.12 23.33
CA THR A 34 41.31 15.61 22.79
C THR A 34 41.10 16.91 22.03
N PRO A 35 42.02 17.87 22.12
CA PRO A 35 41.84 19.22 21.61
C PRO A 35 42.21 19.31 20.13
N ALA A 36 41.25 19.50 19.27
CA ALA A 36 41.48 20.06 17.94
C ALA A 36 40.43 21.13 17.71
N THR A 37 40.85 22.35 17.55
CA THR A 37 40.08 23.51 17.12
C THR A 37 39.51 23.25 15.71
N SER A 38 38.37 22.56 15.66
CA SER A 38 37.46 22.58 14.52
C SER A 38 36.10 22.97 15.07
N THR A 39 35.53 24.05 14.58
CA THR A 39 34.10 24.40 14.75
C THR A 39 33.27 23.14 14.53
N PRO A 40 32.44 22.72 15.47
CA PRO A 40 31.57 21.55 15.23
C PRO A 40 30.71 21.90 14.04
N SER A 41 30.85 21.16 12.95
CA SER A 41 29.88 21.17 11.86
C SER A 41 28.57 20.73 12.49
N VAL A 42 27.57 21.62 12.54
CA VAL A 42 26.23 21.30 13.03
C VAL A 42 25.69 20.23 12.09
N GLU A 43 25.69 18.99 12.52
CA GLU A 43 25.12 17.88 11.77
C GLU A 43 23.68 18.23 11.39
N GLY A 44 23.37 18.07 10.10
CA GLY A 44 22.03 18.31 9.60
C GLY A 44 21.00 17.37 10.24
N PRO A 45 19.72 17.73 10.21
CA PRO A 45 18.66 16.93 10.86
C PRO A 45 18.58 15.47 10.33
N VAL A 46 18.95 15.23 9.07
CA VAL A 46 18.99 13.88 8.49
C VAL A 46 20.07 13.02 9.15
N ALA A 47 21.30 13.54 9.29
CA ALA A 47 22.40 12.79 9.91
C ALA A 47 22.09 12.40 11.37
N ARG A 48 21.39 13.27 12.11
CA ARG A 48 20.95 12.94 13.48
C ARG A 48 19.95 11.79 13.51
N VAL A 49 19.04 11.75 12.55
CA VAL A 49 18.07 10.62 12.43
C VAL A 49 18.82 9.34 12.05
N GLU A 50 19.82 9.40 11.17
CA GLU A 50 20.64 8.24 10.78
C GLU A 50 21.38 7.67 11.99
N HIS A 51 22.05 8.50 12.80
CA HIS A 51 22.69 8.05 14.06
C HIS A 51 21.71 7.44 15.05
N PHE A 52 20.49 7.98 15.13
CA PHE A 52 19.44 7.39 15.96
C PHE A 52 18.98 6.03 15.42
N LEU A 53 18.88 5.86 14.11
CA LEU A 53 18.57 4.56 13.49
C LEU A 53 19.67 3.53 13.76
N ASP A 54 20.95 3.92 13.70
CA ASP A 54 22.07 3.05 14.06
C ASP A 54 21.99 2.59 15.51
N TRP A 55 21.67 3.52 16.44
CA TRP A 55 21.42 3.17 17.82
C TRP A 55 20.23 2.21 17.99
N LEU A 56 19.11 2.43 17.30
CA LEU A 56 17.95 1.52 17.32
C LEU A 56 18.34 0.13 16.84
N GLY A 57 19.19 0.04 15.80
CA GLY A 57 19.69 -1.22 15.27
C GLY A 57 20.58 -1.99 16.26
N SER A 58 21.16 -1.31 17.25
CA SER A 58 22.00 -1.92 18.30
C SER A 58 21.22 -2.38 19.54
N VAL A 59 19.90 -2.15 19.59
CA VAL A 59 19.07 -2.53 20.73
C VAL A 59 18.97 -4.04 20.84
N ASP A 60 19.51 -4.59 21.93
CA ASP A 60 19.42 -6.00 22.31
C ASP A 60 18.43 -6.16 23.49
N GLY A 61 17.37 -6.92 23.25
CA GLY A 61 16.38 -7.22 24.28
C GLY A 61 16.77 -8.34 25.25
N ASP A 62 17.76 -9.17 24.93
CA ASP A 62 18.06 -10.39 25.68
C ASP A 62 18.64 -10.09 27.05
N ALA A 63 19.45 -9.03 27.18
CA ALA A 63 20.05 -8.59 28.43
C ALA A 63 19.11 -7.80 29.38
N MET A 64 17.86 -7.56 28.95
CA MET A 64 16.90 -6.70 29.67
C MET A 64 15.97 -7.52 30.58
N THR A 65 15.51 -6.91 31.68
CA THR A 65 14.37 -7.43 32.45
C THR A 65 13.07 -7.23 31.68
N ASP A 66 12.03 -8.01 31.99
CA ASP A 66 10.72 -7.85 31.32
C ASP A 66 10.12 -6.47 31.53
N ARG A 67 10.34 -5.89 32.73
CA ARG A 67 9.92 -4.51 33.01
C ARG A 67 10.61 -3.52 32.05
N SER A 68 11.93 -3.59 31.91
CA SER A 68 12.71 -2.72 31.05
C SER A 68 12.34 -2.93 29.58
N ARG A 69 12.00 -4.16 29.16
CA ARG A 69 11.47 -4.44 27.81
C ARG A 69 10.17 -3.70 27.55
N LEU A 70 9.22 -3.74 28.50
CA LEU A 70 7.94 -3.04 28.36
C LEU A 70 8.12 -1.51 28.39
N GLU A 71 9.00 -0.99 29.25
CA GLU A 71 9.32 0.44 29.30
C GLU A 71 9.94 0.91 27.97
N LEU A 72 10.84 0.12 27.37
CA LEU A 72 11.43 0.41 26.06
C LEU A 72 10.40 0.34 24.93
N ILE A 73 9.52 -0.66 24.93
CA ILE A 73 8.41 -0.74 23.95
C ILE A 73 7.55 0.52 24.03
N ALA A 74 7.20 0.97 25.23
CA ALA A 74 6.41 2.20 25.41
C ALA A 74 7.16 3.45 24.91
N ALA A 75 8.45 3.57 25.21
CA ALA A 75 9.28 4.68 24.74
C ALA A 75 9.40 4.69 23.20
N LEU A 76 9.58 3.53 22.57
CA LEU A 76 9.63 3.41 21.11
C LEU A 76 8.28 3.76 20.45
N GLU A 77 7.15 3.47 21.10
CA GLU A 77 5.85 3.92 20.60
C GLU A 77 5.70 5.45 20.67
N GLN A 78 6.25 6.09 21.71
CA GLN A 78 6.32 7.54 21.80
C GLN A 78 7.19 8.14 20.67
N VAL A 79 8.35 7.53 20.38
CA VAL A 79 9.23 7.94 19.27
C VAL A 79 8.48 7.89 17.93
N LYS A 80 7.69 6.85 17.67
CA LYS A 80 6.88 6.74 16.46
C LYS A 80 5.89 7.89 16.32
N GLY A 81 5.21 8.25 17.41
CA GLY A 81 4.31 9.41 17.45
C GLY A 81 5.04 10.72 17.17
N ALA A 82 6.15 10.96 17.88
CA ALA A 82 6.97 12.16 17.72
C ALA A 82 7.54 12.30 16.30
N ALA A 83 8.02 11.20 15.71
CA ALA A 83 8.48 11.15 14.34
C ALA A 83 7.37 11.52 13.34
N ALA A 84 6.15 10.99 13.54
CA ALA A 84 5.00 11.33 12.70
C ALA A 84 4.62 12.81 12.82
N GLY A 85 4.69 13.39 14.02
CA GLY A 85 4.48 14.83 14.25
C GLY A 85 5.53 15.70 13.53
N ALA A 86 6.80 15.28 13.56
CA ALA A 86 7.87 15.96 12.82
C ALA A 86 7.67 15.83 11.30
N GLN A 87 7.33 14.63 10.80
CA GLN A 87 7.02 14.41 9.39
C GLN A 87 5.87 15.31 8.91
N ALA A 88 4.81 15.49 9.72
CA ALA A 88 3.70 16.37 9.37
C ALA A 88 4.18 17.81 9.13
N LYS A 89 5.01 18.37 10.02
CA LYS A 89 5.56 19.73 9.88
C LYS A 89 6.42 19.89 8.62
N VAL A 90 7.33 18.94 8.39
CA VAL A 90 8.20 18.94 7.22
C VAL A 90 7.39 18.77 5.92
N THR A 91 6.35 17.93 5.94
CA THR A 91 5.46 17.72 4.80
C THR A 91 4.71 18.99 4.40
N VAL A 92 4.25 19.79 5.36
CA VAL A 92 3.58 21.07 5.06
C VAL A 92 4.55 22.06 4.44
N ALA A 93 5.73 22.25 5.03
CA ALA A 93 6.76 23.14 4.47
C ALA A 93 7.19 22.71 3.05
N PHE A 94 7.35 21.41 2.83
CA PHE A 94 7.62 20.85 1.50
C PHE A 94 6.48 21.14 0.51
N ALA A 95 5.23 20.95 0.96
CA ALA A 95 4.06 21.16 0.09
C ALA A 95 3.89 22.63 -0.33
N GLU A 96 4.21 23.56 0.54
CA GLU A 96 4.21 25.00 0.23
C GLU A 96 5.28 25.34 -0.79
N SER A 97 6.53 24.96 -0.54
CA SER A 97 7.66 25.18 -1.46
C SER A 97 7.40 24.56 -2.84
N GLN A 98 6.94 23.30 -2.88
CA GLN A 98 6.72 22.59 -4.15
C GLN A 98 5.52 23.10 -4.94
N ARG A 99 4.55 23.76 -4.31
CA ARG A 99 3.45 24.41 -5.03
C ARG A 99 3.97 25.55 -5.87
N ASP A 100 4.82 26.40 -5.28
CA ASP A 100 5.39 27.57 -5.96
C ASP A 100 6.34 27.12 -7.09
N GLU A 101 7.18 26.13 -6.85
CA GLU A 101 8.06 25.58 -7.87
C GLU A 101 7.31 24.89 -9.02
N HIS A 102 6.20 24.19 -8.73
CA HIS A 102 5.38 23.55 -9.77
C HIS A 102 4.83 24.59 -10.74
N VAL A 103 4.34 25.71 -10.23
CA VAL A 103 3.86 26.84 -11.04
C VAL A 103 5.01 27.48 -11.83
N ALA A 104 6.16 27.70 -11.19
CA ALA A 104 7.36 28.28 -11.84
C ALA A 104 7.87 27.41 -12.99
N ARG A 105 7.68 26.08 -12.93
CA ARG A 105 7.99 25.13 -14.03
C ARG A 105 6.90 25.06 -15.10
N GLY A 106 5.88 25.93 -15.06
CA GLY A 106 4.78 25.96 -16.05
C GLY A 106 3.63 24.97 -15.76
N GLY A 107 3.59 24.35 -14.59
CA GLY A 107 2.49 23.51 -14.16
C GLY A 107 1.28 24.34 -13.70
N LYS A 108 0.07 23.76 -13.80
CA LYS A 108 -1.13 24.42 -13.30
C LYS A 108 -1.24 24.27 -11.78
N ALA A 109 -1.56 25.35 -11.07
CA ALA A 109 -1.71 25.34 -9.61
C ALA A 109 -2.67 24.25 -9.08
N ALA A 110 -3.75 23.97 -9.83
CA ALA A 110 -4.71 22.91 -9.50
C ALA A 110 -4.13 21.49 -9.57
N GLU A 111 -3.02 21.29 -10.28
CA GLU A 111 -2.36 19.99 -10.45
C GLU A 111 -1.22 19.79 -9.44
N ALA A 112 -0.77 20.86 -8.77
CA ALA A 112 0.35 20.82 -7.83
C ALA A 112 0.16 19.78 -6.71
N SER A 113 -1.05 19.66 -6.17
CA SER A 113 -1.34 18.71 -5.08
C SER A 113 -1.06 17.26 -5.47
N ARG A 114 -1.32 16.88 -6.73
CA ARG A 114 -1.08 15.52 -7.23
C ARG A 114 0.42 15.19 -7.26
N THR A 115 1.23 16.09 -7.75
CA THR A 115 2.68 15.89 -7.83
C THR A 115 3.34 15.94 -6.44
N ILE A 116 2.86 16.80 -5.54
CA ILE A 116 3.30 16.87 -4.15
C ILE A 116 2.99 15.55 -3.43
N GLY A 117 1.75 15.07 -3.50
CA GLY A 117 1.35 13.81 -2.88
C GLY A 117 2.13 12.61 -3.43
N ALA A 118 2.46 12.60 -4.73
CA ALA A 118 3.27 11.54 -5.33
C ALA A 118 4.72 11.54 -4.81
N GLN A 119 5.35 12.70 -4.65
CA GLN A 119 6.70 12.80 -4.09
C GLN A 119 6.75 12.37 -2.62
N VAL A 120 5.76 12.79 -1.81
CA VAL A 120 5.64 12.36 -0.41
C VAL A 120 5.42 10.84 -0.31
N ALA A 121 4.61 10.27 -1.20
CA ALA A 121 4.40 8.83 -1.27
C ALA A 121 5.72 8.08 -1.53
N LEU A 122 6.47 8.48 -2.54
CA LEU A 122 7.77 7.88 -2.87
C LEU A 122 8.76 7.96 -1.71
N ALA A 123 8.86 9.13 -1.05
CA ALA A 123 9.73 9.31 0.11
C ALA A 123 9.33 8.42 1.31
N ARG A 124 8.04 8.14 1.47
CA ARG A 124 7.50 7.26 2.53
C ARG A 124 7.38 5.80 2.10
N LYS A 125 7.72 5.46 0.86
CA LYS A 125 7.53 4.13 0.25
C LYS A 125 6.08 3.66 0.28
N ASP A 126 5.17 4.59 0.00
CA ASP A 126 3.72 4.39 0.02
C ASP A 126 3.10 4.58 -1.37
N SER A 127 1.85 4.14 -1.54
CA SER A 127 1.10 4.41 -2.76
C SER A 127 0.78 5.91 -2.90
N PRO A 128 0.64 6.45 -4.13
CA PRO A 128 0.30 7.86 -4.34
C PRO A 128 -0.99 8.32 -3.66
N THR A 129 -1.96 7.43 -3.47
CA THR A 129 -3.19 7.71 -2.72
C THR A 129 -2.91 7.91 -1.22
N LEU A 130 -1.99 7.14 -0.65
CA LEU A 130 -1.55 7.33 0.72
C LEU A 130 -0.74 8.62 0.85
N GLY A 131 0.10 8.95 -0.14
CA GLY A 131 0.80 10.23 -0.18
C GLY A 131 -0.12 11.45 -0.07
N ASP A 132 -1.26 11.46 -0.80
CA ASP A 132 -2.26 12.52 -0.64
C ASP A 132 -2.86 12.57 0.74
N ARG A 133 -3.14 11.40 1.33
CA ARG A 133 -3.67 11.32 2.69
C ARG A 133 -2.68 11.86 3.71
N HIS A 134 -1.38 11.55 3.55
CA HIS A 134 -0.33 12.09 4.41
C HIS A 134 -0.22 13.62 4.30
N VAL A 135 -0.26 14.17 3.07
CA VAL A 135 -0.26 15.62 2.87
C VAL A 135 -1.51 16.26 3.48
N GLY A 136 -2.68 15.64 3.26
CA GLY A 136 -3.94 16.11 3.84
C GLY A 136 -3.95 16.09 5.38
N LEU A 137 -3.48 14.99 5.97
CA LEU A 137 -3.33 14.84 7.41
C LEU A 137 -2.34 15.87 7.98
N ALA A 138 -1.17 16.00 7.35
CA ALA A 138 -0.13 16.94 7.77
C ALA A 138 -0.68 18.38 7.82
N ARG A 139 -1.37 18.80 6.75
CA ARG A 139 -2.02 20.12 6.71
C ARG A 139 -3.03 20.27 7.82
N ALA A 140 -3.95 19.33 7.98
CA ALA A 140 -4.96 19.37 9.03
C ALA A 140 -4.34 19.50 10.42
N LEU A 141 -3.31 18.72 10.73
CA LEU A 141 -2.61 18.75 12.01
C LEU A 141 -1.91 20.10 12.27
N VAL A 142 -1.22 20.63 11.26
CA VAL A 142 -0.41 21.84 11.42
C VAL A 142 -1.28 23.10 11.46
N THR A 143 -2.36 23.16 10.67
CA THR A 143 -3.15 24.39 10.52
C THR A 143 -4.45 24.42 11.33
N GLU A 144 -5.06 23.25 11.62
CA GLU A 144 -6.43 23.18 12.15
C GLU A 144 -6.55 22.38 13.45
N LEU A 145 -5.57 21.50 13.75
CA LEU A 145 -5.60 20.58 14.91
C LEU A 145 -4.32 20.69 15.77
N PRO A 146 -3.98 21.89 16.27
CA PRO A 146 -2.72 22.11 17.01
C PRO A 146 -2.63 21.33 18.33
N GLY A 147 -3.73 21.04 19.00
CA GLY A 147 -3.78 20.20 20.19
C GLY A 147 -3.47 18.75 19.91
N THR A 148 -4.09 18.19 18.86
CA THR A 148 -3.79 16.85 18.37
C THR A 148 -2.34 16.74 17.91
N LEU A 149 -1.80 17.75 17.20
CA LEU A 149 -0.39 17.78 16.80
C LEU A 149 0.56 17.78 18.00
N ARG A 150 0.24 18.54 19.06
CA ARG A 150 1.04 18.53 20.30
C ARG A 150 1.08 17.16 20.95
N ALA A 151 -0.07 16.51 21.12
CA ALA A 151 -0.15 15.16 21.68
C ALA A 151 0.60 14.13 20.82
N LEU A 152 0.53 14.25 19.49
CA LEU A 152 1.29 13.42 18.56
C LEU A 152 2.80 13.66 18.67
N ALA A 153 3.24 14.92 18.70
CA ALA A 153 4.64 15.29 18.82
C ALA A 153 5.25 14.93 20.19
N ALA A 154 4.42 14.88 21.24
CA ALA A 154 4.81 14.35 22.54
C ALA A 154 4.81 12.81 22.62
N GLY A 155 4.37 12.12 21.56
CA GLY A 155 4.24 10.66 21.55
C GLY A 155 3.09 10.12 22.39
N GLU A 156 2.20 10.95 22.85
CA GLU A 156 1.03 10.59 23.69
C GLU A 156 -0.07 9.90 22.87
N VAL A 157 -0.12 10.17 21.58
CA VAL A 157 -1.04 9.53 20.63
C VAL A 157 -0.29 9.03 19.40
N SER A 158 -0.78 7.95 18.79
CA SER A 158 -0.23 7.44 17.53
C SER A 158 -0.77 8.23 16.32
N GLU A 159 -0.05 8.19 15.18
CA GLU A 159 -0.49 8.78 13.91
C GLU A 159 -1.89 8.28 13.51
N PHE A 160 -2.19 7.00 13.76
CA PHE A 160 -3.50 6.42 13.49
C PHE A 160 -4.62 7.11 14.30
N ARG A 161 -4.39 7.37 15.60
CA ARG A 161 -5.37 8.07 16.47
C ARG A 161 -5.54 9.53 16.03
N ALA A 162 -4.46 10.22 15.69
CA ALA A 162 -4.51 11.58 15.13
C ALA A 162 -5.26 11.61 13.77
N THR A 163 -5.08 10.60 12.93
CA THR A 163 -5.82 10.43 11.66
C THR A 163 -7.33 10.30 11.90
N ILE A 164 -7.75 9.61 12.97
CA ILE A 164 -9.16 9.49 13.32
C ILE A 164 -9.74 10.86 13.66
N VAL A 165 -9.08 11.66 14.50
CA VAL A 165 -9.52 13.02 14.82
C VAL A 165 -9.66 13.85 13.55
N ALA A 166 -8.61 13.88 12.71
CA ALA A 166 -8.60 14.63 11.46
C ALA A 166 -9.73 14.21 10.51
N ARG A 167 -10.02 12.90 10.42
CA ARG A 167 -11.07 12.35 9.54
C ARG A 167 -12.48 12.67 10.04
N GLU A 168 -12.73 12.44 11.32
CA GLU A 168 -14.08 12.59 11.88
C GLU A 168 -14.49 14.07 12.04
N THR A 169 -13.53 15.00 12.02
CA THR A 169 -13.76 16.45 12.05
C THR A 169 -13.60 17.12 10.67
N ALA A 170 -13.37 16.36 9.61
CA ALA A 170 -13.05 16.89 8.28
C ALA A 170 -14.18 17.71 7.62
N THR A 171 -15.40 17.64 8.13
CA THR A 171 -16.56 18.38 7.65
C THR A 171 -16.68 19.77 8.21
N LEU A 172 -16.07 20.01 9.36
CA LEU A 172 -16.14 21.25 10.07
C LEU A 172 -15.37 22.36 9.35
N SER A 173 -15.79 23.61 9.56
CA SER A 173 -14.98 24.78 9.22
C SER A 173 -13.63 24.74 9.97
N PRO A 174 -12.58 25.43 9.50
CA PRO A 174 -11.32 25.51 10.23
C PRO A 174 -11.49 26.00 11.68
N GLU A 175 -12.40 26.96 11.91
CA GLU A 175 -12.73 27.54 13.21
C GLU A 175 -13.39 26.50 14.14
N ASP A 176 -14.43 25.82 13.66
CA ASP A 176 -15.13 24.79 14.43
C ASP A 176 -14.21 23.58 14.69
N ARG A 177 -13.32 23.29 13.74
CA ARG A 177 -12.36 22.22 13.87
C ARG A 177 -11.33 22.49 14.96
N ALA A 178 -10.88 23.75 15.10
CA ALA A 178 -10.01 24.18 16.18
C ALA A 178 -10.72 24.07 17.55
N ILE A 179 -12.02 24.40 17.61
CA ILE A 179 -12.84 24.23 18.84
C ILE A 179 -12.96 22.75 19.20
N ALA A 180 -13.21 21.88 18.21
CA ALA A 180 -13.28 20.44 18.43
C ALA A 180 -11.94 19.87 18.93
N ASP A 181 -10.82 20.32 18.36
CA ASP A 181 -9.48 19.93 18.76
C ASP A 181 -9.16 20.34 20.19
N GLU A 182 -9.47 21.57 20.57
CA GLU A 182 -9.26 22.07 21.93
C GLU A 182 -10.04 21.25 22.97
N ARG A 183 -11.31 20.92 22.67
CA ARG A 183 -12.15 20.12 23.57
C ARG A 183 -11.68 18.65 23.69
N LEU A 184 -11.04 18.11 22.64
CA LEU A 184 -10.53 16.74 22.65
C LEU A 184 -9.13 16.63 23.26
N ALA A 185 -8.31 17.66 23.18
CA ALA A 185 -6.86 17.60 23.43
C ALA A 185 -6.49 16.97 24.78
N ALA A 186 -7.19 17.35 25.86
CA ALA A 186 -6.91 16.86 27.22
C ALA A 186 -7.21 15.35 27.41
N ASP A 187 -8.15 14.82 26.63
CA ASP A 187 -8.62 13.44 26.76
C ASP A 187 -7.95 12.49 25.77
N LEU A 188 -7.35 13.00 24.68
CA LEU A 188 -6.74 12.18 23.63
C LEU A 188 -5.77 11.11 24.15
N PRO A 189 -4.87 11.37 25.12
CA PRO A 189 -3.95 10.35 25.62
C PRO A 189 -4.65 9.18 26.31
N ARG A 190 -5.82 9.43 26.90
CA ARG A 190 -6.56 8.47 27.73
C ARG A 190 -7.62 7.68 26.96
N LEU A 191 -8.13 8.22 25.85
CA LEU A 191 -9.20 7.62 25.09
C LEU A 191 -8.67 6.51 24.16
N GLY A 192 -9.38 5.39 24.11
CA GLY A 192 -9.17 4.37 23.08
C GLY A 192 -9.69 4.80 21.71
N THR A 193 -9.27 4.13 20.67
CA THR A 193 -9.57 4.43 19.25
C THR A 193 -11.06 4.66 18.96
N ARG A 194 -11.94 3.79 19.48
CA ARG A 194 -13.40 3.92 19.30
C ARG A 194 -13.98 5.11 20.04
N ALA A 195 -13.47 5.39 21.23
CA ALA A 195 -13.92 6.51 22.05
C ALA A 195 -13.52 7.85 21.41
N ILE A 196 -12.30 7.98 20.86
CA ILE A 196 -11.86 9.13 20.08
C ILE A 196 -12.79 9.35 18.88
N ALA A 197 -13.06 8.31 18.09
CA ALA A 197 -13.95 8.42 16.94
C ALA A 197 -15.37 8.87 17.35
N GLY A 198 -15.91 8.31 18.44
CA GLY A 198 -17.23 8.67 18.97
C GLY A 198 -17.28 10.10 19.48
N ALA A 199 -16.26 10.56 20.21
CA ALA A 199 -16.17 11.92 20.73
C ALA A 199 -16.03 12.95 19.60
N ALA A 200 -15.16 12.70 18.63
CA ALA A 200 -14.96 13.57 17.47
C ALA A 200 -16.23 13.71 16.62
N ARG A 201 -16.94 12.60 16.33
CA ARG A 201 -18.23 12.63 15.61
C ARG A 201 -19.31 13.41 16.36
N ARG A 202 -19.36 13.26 17.68
CA ARG A 202 -20.32 13.98 18.50
C ARG A 202 -20.08 15.48 18.43
N LEU A 203 -18.83 15.90 18.58
CA LEU A 203 -18.44 17.30 18.44
C LEU A 203 -18.72 17.85 17.03
N ALA A 204 -18.43 17.08 15.99
CA ALA A 204 -18.75 17.48 14.62
C ALA A 204 -20.26 17.70 14.43
N ALA A 205 -21.08 16.79 14.93
CA ALA A 205 -22.55 16.93 14.84
C ALA A 205 -23.10 18.08 15.73
N GLU A 206 -22.45 18.36 16.85
CA GLU A 206 -22.82 19.46 17.75
C GLU A 206 -22.48 20.83 17.15
N LEU A 207 -21.30 20.97 16.52
CA LEU A 207 -20.82 22.23 15.97
C LEU A 207 -21.43 22.55 14.60
N ASP A 208 -21.57 21.55 13.72
CA ASP A 208 -22.18 21.72 12.39
C ASP A 208 -22.91 20.45 11.91
N ALA A 209 -24.15 20.30 12.36
CA ALA A 209 -25.00 19.19 11.95
C ALA A 209 -25.31 19.20 10.43
N ALA A 210 -25.37 20.38 9.80
CA ALA A 210 -25.71 20.51 8.39
C ALA A 210 -24.60 19.96 7.49
N SER A 211 -23.33 20.24 7.78
CA SER A 211 -22.20 19.71 7.03
C SER A 211 -22.05 18.20 7.18
N VAL A 212 -22.38 17.64 8.35
CA VAL A 212 -22.40 16.19 8.57
C VAL A 212 -23.45 15.52 7.68
N VAL A 213 -24.67 16.11 7.55
CA VAL A 213 -25.72 15.60 6.64
C VAL A 213 -25.26 15.69 5.18
N GLN A 214 -24.69 16.81 4.75
CA GLN A 214 -24.18 16.97 3.39
C GLN A 214 -23.05 15.96 3.07
N GLN A 215 -22.19 15.68 4.04
CA GLN A 215 -21.16 14.63 3.88
C GLN A 215 -21.79 13.25 3.74
N HIS A 216 -22.83 12.95 4.50
CA HIS A 216 -23.57 11.70 4.36
C HIS A 216 -24.12 11.54 2.93
N GLU A 217 -24.72 12.57 2.37
CA GLU A 217 -25.22 12.57 0.99
C GLU A 217 -24.11 12.30 -0.03
N ARG A 218 -22.95 12.95 0.12
CA ARG A 218 -21.76 12.70 -0.71
C ARG A 218 -21.25 11.28 -0.55
N ALA A 219 -21.23 10.75 0.66
CA ALA A 219 -20.83 9.37 0.94
C ALA A 219 -21.79 8.37 0.31
N VAL A 220 -23.10 8.65 0.34
CA VAL A 220 -24.13 7.85 -0.36
C VAL A 220 -23.90 7.88 -1.87
N ALA A 221 -23.55 9.02 -2.45
CA ALA A 221 -23.21 9.12 -3.87
C ALA A 221 -21.93 8.33 -4.24
N ALA A 222 -21.01 8.14 -3.29
CA ALA A 222 -19.75 7.39 -3.47
C ALA A 222 -19.89 5.88 -3.24
N ARG A 223 -21.12 5.34 -3.17
CA ARG A 223 -21.38 3.89 -3.06
C ARG A 223 -20.61 3.11 -4.13
N ARG A 224 -20.05 2.00 -3.75
CA ARG A 224 -19.30 1.15 -4.70
C ARG A 224 -19.14 -0.27 -4.20
N VAL A 225 -18.87 -1.15 -5.14
CA VAL A 225 -18.36 -2.49 -4.85
C VAL A 225 -16.88 -2.52 -5.20
N SER A 226 -16.09 -3.18 -4.39
CA SER A 226 -14.66 -3.39 -4.63
C SER A 226 -14.25 -4.79 -4.25
N VAL A 227 -13.26 -5.32 -4.96
CA VAL A 227 -12.64 -6.61 -4.68
C VAL A 227 -11.15 -6.38 -4.44
N ARG A 228 -10.57 -7.08 -3.48
CA ARG A 228 -9.13 -7.06 -3.18
C ARG A 228 -8.65 -8.44 -2.80
N PRO A 229 -7.40 -8.82 -3.14
CA PRO A 229 -6.82 -10.09 -2.73
C PRO A 229 -6.83 -10.29 -1.21
N ALA A 230 -6.97 -11.54 -0.80
CA ALA A 230 -6.79 -12.00 0.57
C ALA A 230 -5.82 -13.19 0.59
N PRO A 231 -5.22 -13.53 1.74
CA PRO A 231 -4.35 -14.70 1.85
C PRO A 231 -5.06 -16.01 1.44
N ALA A 232 -4.28 -17.03 1.11
CA ALA A 232 -4.73 -18.38 0.84
C ALA A 232 -5.71 -18.51 -0.36
N GLY A 233 -5.52 -17.69 -1.41
CA GLY A 233 -6.36 -17.74 -2.62
C GLY A 233 -7.77 -17.19 -2.43
N MET A 234 -8.00 -16.43 -1.35
CA MET A 234 -9.26 -15.77 -1.08
C MET A 234 -9.28 -14.33 -1.61
N ALA A 235 -10.45 -13.70 -1.60
CA ALA A 235 -10.63 -12.29 -1.90
C ALA A 235 -11.68 -11.66 -0.98
N TYR A 236 -11.50 -10.37 -0.68
CA TYR A 236 -12.51 -9.57 0.01
C TYR A 236 -13.41 -8.91 -1.04
N LEU A 237 -14.69 -9.26 -1.07
CA LEU A 237 -15.72 -8.50 -1.77
C LEU A 237 -16.35 -7.52 -0.78
N THR A 238 -16.23 -6.23 -1.04
CA THR A 238 -16.64 -5.18 -0.11
C THR A 238 -17.67 -4.27 -0.78
N PHE A 239 -18.80 -4.09 -0.12
CA PHE A 239 -19.83 -3.13 -0.49
C PHE A 239 -19.72 -1.92 0.42
N LEU A 240 -19.51 -0.72 -0.14
CA LEU A 240 -19.69 0.55 0.56
C LEU A 240 -21.12 1.04 0.27
N ALA A 241 -21.98 0.98 1.27
CA ALA A 241 -23.40 1.28 1.15
C ALA A 241 -23.89 2.10 2.37
N PRO A 242 -25.07 2.75 2.30
CA PRO A 242 -25.67 3.39 3.46
C PRO A 242 -25.78 2.42 4.64
N LEU A 243 -25.58 2.91 5.85
CA LEU A 243 -25.53 2.07 7.06
C LEU A 243 -26.75 1.17 7.21
N LYS A 244 -27.95 1.73 6.96
CA LYS A 244 -29.22 0.96 7.05
C LYS A 244 -29.22 -0.24 6.09
N ASP A 245 -28.76 -0.04 4.84
CA ASP A 245 -28.78 -1.07 3.81
C ASP A 245 -27.72 -2.13 4.08
N ALA A 246 -26.53 -1.73 4.55
CA ALA A 246 -25.47 -2.65 4.95
C ALA A 246 -25.89 -3.53 6.14
N VAL A 247 -26.51 -2.94 7.16
CA VAL A 247 -27.03 -3.68 8.32
C VAL A 247 -28.18 -4.60 7.89
N ALA A 248 -29.09 -4.13 7.04
CA ALA A 248 -30.20 -4.95 6.53
C ALA A 248 -29.69 -6.14 5.70
N ALA A 249 -28.71 -5.93 4.82
CA ALA A 249 -28.10 -7.00 4.02
C ALA A 249 -27.39 -8.04 4.90
N TYR A 250 -26.62 -7.58 5.90
CA TYR A 250 -25.98 -8.49 6.85
C TYR A 250 -26.99 -9.30 7.65
N ALA A 251 -28.06 -8.66 8.15
CA ALA A 251 -29.12 -9.34 8.88
C ALA A 251 -29.92 -10.31 8.00
N ALA A 252 -30.12 -9.97 6.72
CA ALA A 252 -30.77 -10.85 5.77
C ALA A 252 -29.96 -12.12 5.50
N ALA A 253 -28.64 -11.96 5.26
CA ALA A 253 -27.74 -13.10 5.10
C ALA A 253 -27.70 -13.97 6.35
N GLY A 254 -27.74 -13.38 7.55
CA GLY A 254 -27.83 -14.10 8.82
C GLY A 254 -29.14 -14.92 8.93
N ARG A 255 -30.29 -14.32 8.64
CA ARG A 255 -31.58 -15.04 8.67
C ARG A 255 -31.64 -16.21 7.68
N LEU A 256 -31.07 -16.02 6.48
CA LEU A 256 -31.03 -17.11 5.49
C LEU A 256 -30.18 -18.27 5.98
N ALA A 257 -29.00 -17.99 6.57
CA ALA A 257 -28.16 -19.02 7.15
C ALA A 257 -28.83 -19.73 8.32
N ASP A 258 -29.49 -18.97 9.21
CA ASP A 258 -30.24 -19.52 10.35
C ASP A 258 -31.41 -20.43 9.89
N SER A 259 -32.14 -20.04 8.85
CA SER A 259 -33.20 -20.86 8.25
C SER A 259 -32.65 -22.13 7.62
N SER A 260 -31.49 -22.06 6.95
CA SER A 260 -30.83 -23.23 6.35
C SER A 260 -30.31 -24.21 7.42
N LEU A 261 -29.89 -23.72 8.57
CA LEU A 261 -29.46 -24.55 9.71
C LEU A 261 -30.64 -25.18 10.48
N ALA A 262 -31.78 -24.50 10.51
CA ALA A 262 -32.98 -24.96 11.22
C ALA A 262 -33.85 -25.90 10.37
N GLY A 263 -33.66 -25.98 9.05
CA GLY A 263 -34.43 -26.79 8.13
C GLY A 263 -33.97 -28.25 8.10
N ASP A 264 -34.89 -29.17 8.00
CA ASP A 264 -34.62 -30.60 7.94
C ASP A 264 -33.80 -30.96 6.66
N GLY A 265 -32.51 -31.11 6.78
CA GLY A 265 -31.71 -31.94 5.88
C GLY A 265 -31.09 -31.27 4.64
N VAL A 266 -31.08 -29.92 4.49
CA VAL A 266 -30.54 -29.25 3.29
C VAL A 266 -29.18 -28.60 3.51
N ALA A 267 -28.83 -28.22 4.74
CA ALA A 267 -27.49 -27.68 5.01
C ALA A 267 -26.47 -28.83 5.21
N PRO A 268 -25.34 -28.85 4.49
CA PRO A 268 -24.27 -29.79 4.80
C PRO A 268 -23.88 -29.65 6.29
N ALA A 269 -23.86 -30.75 7.02
CA ALA A 269 -23.60 -30.80 8.47
C ALA A 269 -22.21 -30.24 8.88
N ASP A 270 -21.36 -29.92 7.92
CA ASP A 270 -19.99 -29.47 8.06
C ASP A 270 -19.79 -27.95 7.86
N ARG A 271 -20.84 -27.20 7.52
CA ARG A 271 -20.73 -25.74 7.26
C ARG A 271 -21.09 -24.89 8.48
N SER A 272 -20.19 -23.95 8.83
CA SER A 272 -20.49 -22.94 9.84
C SER A 272 -21.51 -21.92 9.34
N ARG A 273 -22.19 -21.24 10.28
CA ARG A 273 -23.11 -20.13 9.99
C ARG A 273 -22.48 -19.06 9.09
N GLY A 274 -21.20 -18.71 9.35
CA GLY A 274 -20.48 -17.72 8.54
C GLY A 274 -20.25 -18.17 7.11
N GLN A 275 -19.93 -19.43 6.87
CA GLN A 275 -19.81 -20.01 5.54
C GLN A 275 -21.13 -19.96 4.78
N LEU A 276 -22.22 -20.39 5.42
CA LEU A 276 -23.56 -20.32 4.83
C LEU A 276 -23.98 -18.89 4.47
N MET A 277 -23.66 -17.91 5.32
CA MET A 277 -23.94 -16.49 5.00
C MET A 277 -23.25 -16.05 3.72
N VAL A 278 -21.99 -16.46 3.51
CA VAL A 278 -21.21 -16.10 2.31
C VAL A 278 -21.77 -16.84 1.09
N ASP A 279 -21.98 -18.16 1.19
CA ASP A 279 -22.47 -18.98 0.08
C ASP A 279 -23.81 -18.48 -0.44
N LEU A 280 -24.79 -18.31 0.45
CA LEU A 280 -26.13 -17.84 0.11
C LEU A 280 -26.16 -16.39 -0.42
N ALA A 281 -25.26 -15.53 0.05
CA ALA A 281 -25.12 -14.18 -0.47
C ALA A 281 -24.52 -14.20 -1.89
N LEU A 282 -23.49 -15.01 -2.13
CA LEU A 282 -22.87 -15.16 -3.44
C LEU A 282 -23.80 -15.79 -4.45
N ASP A 283 -24.56 -16.82 -4.07
CA ASP A 283 -25.55 -17.46 -4.96
C ASP A 283 -26.58 -16.46 -5.48
N ARG A 284 -27.06 -15.55 -4.60
CA ARG A 284 -27.97 -14.48 -5.00
C ARG A 284 -27.34 -13.43 -5.90
N ILE A 285 -26.08 -13.06 -5.64
CA ILE A 285 -25.35 -12.07 -6.45
C ILE A 285 -25.04 -12.63 -7.84
N LEU A 286 -24.64 -13.92 -7.90
CA LEU A 286 -24.28 -14.60 -9.14
C LEU A 286 -25.50 -15.15 -9.92
N GLY A 287 -26.71 -15.08 -9.34
CA GLY A 287 -27.94 -15.63 -9.96
C GLY A 287 -27.95 -17.16 -10.03
N ARG A 288 -27.12 -17.84 -9.21
CA ARG A 288 -27.09 -19.31 -9.22
C ARG A 288 -28.44 -19.88 -8.83
N GLY A 289 -29.02 -20.65 -9.73
CA GLY A 289 -30.37 -21.21 -9.58
C GLY A 289 -31.45 -20.43 -10.33
N ASP A 290 -31.16 -19.27 -10.91
CA ASP A 290 -32.05 -18.52 -11.81
C ASP A 290 -31.60 -18.74 -13.25
N GLU A 291 -32.48 -18.57 -14.24
CA GLU A 291 -32.21 -18.71 -15.68
C GLU A 291 -31.16 -17.69 -16.23
N GLN A 292 -30.66 -16.77 -15.40
CA GLN A 292 -29.74 -15.71 -15.72
C GLN A 292 -28.36 -15.87 -15.02
N ASP A 293 -27.71 -17.01 -15.23
CA ASP A 293 -26.36 -17.21 -14.72
C ASP A 293 -25.38 -16.25 -15.41
N VAL A 294 -24.63 -15.47 -14.62
CA VAL A 294 -23.70 -14.47 -15.13
C VAL A 294 -22.38 -15.12 -15.48
N ALA A 295 -22.05 -15.21 -16.77
CA ALA A 295 -20.76 -15.71 -17.23
C ALA A 295 -19.61 -14.76 -16.80
N VAL A 296 -18.64 -15.29 -16.05
CA VAL A 296 -17.46 -14.56 -15.58
C VAL A 296 -16.20 -15.15 -16.19
N GLU A 297 -15.38 -14.29 -16.83
CA GLU A 297 -14.04 -14.68 -17.35
C GLU A 297 -12.98 -14.40 -16.29
N ILE A 298 -12.19 -15.43 -15.95
CA ILE A 298 -11.01 -15.31 -15.08
C ILE A 298 -9.75 -15.57 -15.92
N GLN A 299 -8.82 -14.61 -15.93
CA GLN A 299 -7.54 -14.73 -16.61
C GLN A 299 -6.51 -15.34 -15.67
N LEU A 300 -6.12 -16.58 -15.96
CA LEU A 300 -5.14 -17.35 -15.22
C LEU A 300 -3.88 -17.52 -16.06
N VAL A 301 -2.72 -17.20 -15.50
CA VAL A 301 -1.41 -17.42 -16.12
C VAL A 301 -0.68 -18.51 -15.36
N MET A 302 -0.23 -19.56 -16.05
CA MET A 302 0.51 -20.66 -15.44
C MET A 302 1.42 -21.33 -16.49
N THR A 303 2.44 -22.03 -16.03
CA THR A 303 3.29 -22.81 -16.93
C THR A 303 2.55 -24.04 -17.44
N ASP A 304 3.00 -24.56 -18.57
CA ASP A 304 2.51 -25.84 -19.10
C ASP A 304 2.78 -27.00 -18.13
N ALA A 305 3.94 -26.98 -17.46
CA ALA A 305 4.26 -27.94 -16.40
C ALA A 305 3.26 -27.86 -15.24
N ALA A 306 2.93 -26.64 -14.79
CA ALA A 306 1.95 -26.46 -13.72
C ALA A 306 0.53 -26.85 -14.13
N LEU A 307 0.17 -26.76 -15.42
CA LEU A 307 -1.15 -27.16 -15.93
C LEU A 307 -1.26 -28.67 -16.18
N PHE A 308 -0.26 -29.28 -16.84
CA PHE A 308 -0.31 -30.65 -17.35
C PHE A 308 0.65 -31.62 -16.65
N GLY A 309 1.65 -31.11 -15.90
CA GLY A 309 2.66 -31.92 -15.24
C GLY A 309 2.13 -32.65 -13.99
N ASP A 310 2.79 -33.76 -13.66
CA ASP A 310 2.51 -34.53 -12.44
C ASP A 310 3.28 -33.94 -11.25
N PRO A 311 2.61 -33.41 -10.22
CA PRO A 311 3.27 -32.83 -9.08
C PRO A 311 4.03 -33.80 -8.18
N THR A 312 3.83 -35.11 -8.38
CA THR A 312 4.52 -36.17 -7.63
C THR A 312 5.89 -36.47 -8.22
N VAL A 313 6.11 -36.16 -9.50
CA VAL A 313 7.32 -36.46 -10.25
C VAL A 313 8.11 -35.24 -10.65
N ASP A 314 7.39 -34.14 -10.96
CA ASP A 314 7.99 -32.92 -11.48
C ASP A 314 7.72 -31.74 -10.56
N ARG A 315 8.77 -31.20 -9.95
CA ARG A 315 8.66 -29.98 -9.10
C ARG A 315 8.07 -28.80 -9.89
N ALA A 316 8.32 -28.69 -11.18
CA ALA A 316 7.77 -27.61 -12.00
C ALA A 316 6.24 -27.67 -12.09
N ALA A 317 5.63 -28.84 -11.89
CA ALA A 317 4.18 -29.00 -11.81
C ALA A 317 3.55 -28.37 -10.55
N THR A 318 4.35 -28.02 -9.54
CA THR A 318 3.89 -27.32 -8.32
C THR A 318 4.07 -25.80 -8.38
N GLU A 319 4.60 -25.27 -9.50
CA GLU A 319 4.83 -23.84 -9.67
C GLU A 319 3.53 -23.04 -9.56
N PRO A 320 3.48 -21.98 -8.72
CA PRO A 320 2.28 -21.18 -8.56
C PRO A 320 1.80 -20.56 -9.87
N ALA A 321 0.50 -20.55 -10.07
CA ALA A 321 -0.16 -19.78 -11.13
C ALA A 321 -0.44 -18.35 -10.67
N LEU A 322 -0.67 -17.44 -11.62
CA LEU A 322 -0.97 -16.04 -11.36
C LEU A 322 -2.39 -15.70 -11.85
N ILE A 323 -3.22 -15.13 -10.99
CA ILE A 323 -4.44 -14.45 -11.42
C ILE A 323 -4.12 -12.97 -11.59
N SER A 324 -4.33 -12.47 -12.81
CA SER A 324 -4.01 -11.07 -13.16
C SER A 324 -4.74 -10.09 -12.22
N GLY A 325 -3.98 -9.21 -11.54
CA GLY A 325 -4.50 -8.24 -10.57
C GLY A 325 -4.79 -8.78 -9.17
N PHE A 326 -4.63 -10.09 -8.93
CA PHE A 326 -4.91 -10.72 -7.62
C PHE A 326 -3.72 -11.45 -7.01
N GLY A 327 -2.70 -11.76 -7.80
CA GLY A 327 -1.47 -12.37 -7.34
C GLY A 327 -1.39 -13.89 -7.52
N PRO A 328 -0.34 -14.52 -6.95
CA PRO A 328 -0.07 -15.95 -7.13
C PRO A 328 -1.04 -16.83 -6.32
N ILE A 329 -1.39 -17.97 -6.92
CA ILE A 329 -2.17 -19.04 -6.27
C ILE A 329 -1.48 -20.40 -6.48
N PRO A 330 -1.67 -21.38 -5.60
CA PRO A 330 -1.12 -22.72 -5.77
C PRO A 330 -1.56 -23.38 -7.09
N ALA A 331 -0.65 -24.11 -7.76
CA ALA A 331 -0.95 -24.82 -9.01
C ALA A 331 -2.13 -25.80 -8.89
N SER A 332 -2.27 -26.46 -7.75
CA SER A 332 -3.40 -27.37 -7.49
C SER A 332 -4.75 -26.64 -7.53
N LEU A 333 -4.82 -25.44 -6.93
CA LEU A 333 -6.02 -24.61 -6.95
C LEU A 333 -6.31 -24.10 -8.37
N ALA A 334 -5.27 -23.65 -9.09
CA ALA A 334 -5.40 -23.21 -10.48
C ALA A 334 -5.94 -24.33 -11.38
N ARG A 335 -5.43 -25.56 -11.23
CA ARG A 335 -5.94 -26.73 -11.97
C ARG A 335 -7.42 -27.06 -11.62
N SER A 336 -7.83 -26.92 -10.36
CA SER A 336 -9.25 -27.10 -10.04
C SER A 336 -10.12 -26.05 -10.70
N MET A 337 -9.71 -24.77 -10.68
CA MET A 337 -10.45 -23.70 -11.37
C MET A 337 -10.59 -23.97 -12.88
N VAL A 338 -9.55 -24.51 -13.55
CA VAL A 338 -9.63 -24.86 -14.97
C VAL A 338 -10.57 -26.05 -15.21
N ARG A 339 -10.55 -27.07 -14.34
CA ARG A 339 -11.44 -28.23 -14.45
C ARG A 339 -12.91 -27.91 -14.20
N ASP A 340 -13.15 -27.02 -13.25
CA ASP A 340 -14.50 -26.66 -12.80
C ASP A 340 -15.12 -25.56 -13.69
N ALA A 341 -14.38 -25.02 -14.67
CA ALA A 341 -14.86 -24.01 -15.60
C ALA A 341 -15.73 -24.65 -16.71
N ASP A 342 -16.90 -24.09 -16.96
CA ASP A 342 -17.81 -24.52 -18.03
C ASP A 342 -17.17 -24.40 -19.41
N LYS A 343 -16.34 -23.36 -19.60
CA LYS A 343 -15.57 -23.11 -20.83
C LYS A 343 -14.17 -22.66 -20.47
N ALA A 344 -13.17 -23.47 -20.77
CA ALA A 344 -11.76 -23.09 -20.67
C ALA A 344 -11.15 -22.98 -22.07
N TRP A 345 -10.37 -21.93 -22.32
CA TRP A 345 -9.55 -21.79 -23.51
C TRP A 345 -8.12 -21.41 -23.12
N VAL A 346 -7.14 -21.87 -23.89
CA VAL A 346 -5.73 -21.69 -23.61
C VAL A 346 -5.10 -20.79 -24.66
N ARG A 347 -4.34 -19.78 -24.22
CA ARG A 347 -3.49 -18.95 -25.09
C ARG A 347 -2.03 -19.16 -24.67
N ARG A 348 -1.17 -19.48 -25.63
CA ARG A 348 0.26 -19.60 -25.35
C ARG A 348 0.89 -18.21 -25.19
N LEU A 349 1.72 -18.08 -24.15
CA LEU A 349 2.58 -16.93 -23.91
C LEU A 349 4.03 -17.43 -24.02
N PHE A 350 4.86 -16.71 -24.76
CA PHE A 350 6.27 -17.07 -24.93
C PHE A 350 7.10 -16.23 -23.96
N THR A 351 7.85 -16.87 -23.11
CA THR A 351 8.77 -16.24 -22.16
C THR A 351 10.21 -16.59 -22.53
N SER A 352 11.16 -15.71 -22.14
CA SER A 352 12.57 -16.05 -22.24
C SER A 352 12.88 -17.28 -21.37
N PRO A 353 13.61 -18.29 -21.88
CA PRO A 353 13.88 -19.51 -21.13
C PRO A 353 14.64 -19.29 -19.82
N GLU A 354 15.53 -18.30 -19.78
CA GLU A 354 16.40 -18.03 -18.63
C GLU A 354 15.79 -17.08 -17.62
N SER A 355 15.19 -15.97 -18.08
CA SER A 355 14.65 -14.92 -17.21
C SER A 355 13.14 -15.01 -16.98
N ARG A 356 12.44 -15.84 -17.78
CA ARG A 356 10.97 -15.98 -17.78
C ARG A 356 10.20 -14.70 -18.03
N HIS A 357 10.87 -13.68 -18.61
CA HIS A 357 10.21 -12.46 -19.04
C HIS A 357 9.51 -12.65 -20.38
N LEU A 358 8.37 -12.00 -20.57
CA LEU A 358 7.65 -12.00 -21.83
C LEU A 358 8.49 -11.37 -22.95
N VAL A 359 8.58 -12.04 -24.11
CA VAL A 359 9.29 -11.54 -25.29
C VAL A 359 8.44 -10.52 -26.02
N ALA A 360 9.06 -9.40 -26.44
CA ALA A 360 8.40 -8.23 -26.97
C ALA A 360 7.96 -8.35 -28.42
N MET A 361 6.93 -7.57 -28.77
CA MET A 361 6.59 -7.21 -30.14
C MET A 361 6.62 -5.69 -30.30
N ASP A 362 7.38 -5.19 -31.26
CA ASP A 362 7.41 -3.77 -31.61
C ASP A 362 6.15 -3.35 -32.41
N SER A 363 5.69 -2.13 -32.20
CA SER A 363 4.58 -1.55 -32.92
C SER A 363 4.98 -0.22 -33.57
N LYS A 364 4.60 0.00 -34.83
CA LYS A 364 4.75 1.29 -35.51
C LYS A 364 3.65 2.30 -35.14
N ARG A 365 2.68 1.91 -34.31
CA ARG A 365 1.54 2.72 -33.90
C ARG A 365 1.91 3.59 -32.71
N ARG A 366 1.33 4.79 -32.63
CA ARG A 366 1.51 5.71 -31.49
C ARG A 366 0.82 5.23 -30.21
N LEU A 367 -0.19 4.41 -30.32
CA LEU A 367 -0.96 3.90 -29.20
C LEU A 367 -0.59 2.44 -28.92
N PHE A 368 -0.49 2.11 -27.65
CA PHE A 368 -0.39 0.72 -27.20
C PHE A 368 -1.76 0.07 -27.30
N ASP A 369 -1.98 -0.76 -28.30
CA ASP A 369 -3.24 -1.48 -28.53
C ASP A 369 -3.04 -2.99 -28.69
N GLY A 370 -4.14 -3.73 -28.71
CA GLY A 370 -4.16 -5.16 -29.03
C GLY A 370 -3.16 -5.99 -28.20
N SER A 371 -2.38 -6.80 -28.90
CA SER A 371 -1.43 -7.76 -28.29
C SER A 371 -0.32 -7.07 -27.51
N LEU A 372 0.19 -5.92 -27.98
CA LEU A 372 1.25 -5.19 -27.27
C LEU A 372 0.76 -4.64 -25.93
N ARG A 373 -0.44 -4.08 -25.89
CA ARG A 373 -1.05 -3.64 -24.62
C ARG A 373 -1.24 -4.79 -23.66
N HIS A 374 -1.74 -5.93 -24.15
CA HIS A 374 -1.95 -7.12 -23.33
C HIS A 374 -0.64 -7.67 -22.78
N LEU A 375 0.40 -7.74 -23.62
CA LEU A 375 1.74 -8.11 -23.22
C LEU A 375 2.26 -7.25 -22.06
N LEU A 376 2.15 -5.93 -22.17
CA LEU A 376 2.65 -4.99 -21.16
C LEU A 376 1.86 -5.09 -19.85
N ILE A 377 0.56 -5.33 -19.90
CA ILE A 377 -0.25 -5.58 -18.69
C ILE A 377 0.22 -6.86 -17.98
N LEU A 378 0.48 -7.93 -18.73
CA LEU A 378 0.98 -9.19 -18.15
C LEU A 378 2.40 -9.05 -17.62
N ARG A 379 3.29 -8.32 -18.32
CA ARG A 379 4.65 -8.07 -17.87
C ARG A 379 4.68 -7.28 -16.56
N ASP A 380 3.92 -6.20 -16.49
CA ASP A 380 3.99 -5.24 -15.41
C ASP A 380 3.09 -5.59 -14.22
N GLN A 381 2.03 -6.38 -14.45
CA GLN A 381 1.05 -6.89 -13.47
C GLN A 381 0.32 -5.78 -12.68
N THR A 382 1.03 -4.80 -12.17
CA THR A 382 0.52 -3.62 -11.46
C THR A 382 1.21 -2.35 -11.95
N CYS A 383 0.74 -1.19 -11.48
CA CYS A 383 1.33 0.11 -11.81
C CYS A 383 2.83 0.15 -11.54
N ARG A 384 3.62 0.57 -12.54
CA ARG A 384 5.09 0.61 -12.50
C ARG A 384 5.68 1.71 -11.61
N THR A 385 4.87 2.66 -11.12
CA THR A 385 5.34 3.61 -10.11
C THR A 385 5.67 2.86 -8.82
N PRO A 386 6.89 2.99 -8.28
CA PRO A 386 7.28 2.31 -7.04
C PRO A 386 6.22 2.43 -5.93
N TRP A 387 5.93 1.33 -5.25
CA TRP A 387 4.94 1.18 -4.15
C TRP A 387 3.48 1.55 -4.50
N CYS A 388 3.16 1.82 -5.76
CA CYS A 388 1.78 2.13 -6.15
C CYS A 388 0.86 0.91 -6.11
N GLU A 389 1.29 -0.21 -6.71
CA GLU A 389 0.60 -1.51 -6.76
C GLU A 389 -0.86 -1.46 -7.25
N ALA A 390 -1.32 -0.31 -7.74
CA ALA A 390 -2.68 -0.15 -8.26
C ALA A 390 -2.85 -0.90 -9.59
N PRO A 391 -4.07 -1.34 -9.93
CA PRO A 391 -4.36 -1.95 -11.23
C PRO A 391 -3.97 -1.04 -12.39
N ILE A 392 -3.37 -1.61 -13.43
CA ILE A 392 -3.02 -0.90 -14.66
C ILE A 392 -4.31 -0.46 -15.38
N ARG A 393 -4.41 0.83 -15.68
CA ARG A 393 -5.50 1.43 -16.48
C ARG A 393 -5.00 1.91 -17.83
N HIS A 394 -3.77 2.39 -17.87
CA HIS A 394 -3.12 2.91 -19.05
C HIS A 394 -1.83 2.15 -19.32
N VAL A 395 -1.49 1.98 -20.57
CA VAL A 395 -0.15 1.63 -21.02
C VAL A 395 0.36 2.82 -21.78
N ASP A 396 1.48 3.38 -21.35
CA ASP A 396 2.02 4.62 -21.89
C ASP A 396 3.54 4.54 -22.06
N HIS A 397 4.12 5.51 -22.72
CA HIS A 397 5.54 5.58 -23.02
C HIS A 397 6.36 5.96 -21.77
N ALA A 398 7.39 5.20 -21.42
CA ALA A 398 8.37 5.58 -20.41
C ALA A 398 9.10 6.86 -20.85
N GLN A 399 9.84 6.81 -21.95
CA GLN A 399 10.30 8.00 -22.65
C GLN A 399 9.16 8.52 -23.53
N ARG A 400 8.74 9.75 -23.31
CA ARG A 400 7.57 10.34 -23.96
C ARG A 400 7.66 10.31 -25.49
N ALA A 401 6.54 9.99 -26.17
CA ALA A 401 6.46 9.97 -27.64
C ALA A 401 6.86 11.32 -28.28
N ARG A 402 6.54 12.46 -27.64
CA ARG A 402 6.94 13.80 -28.09
C ARG A 402 8.46 14.05 -27.99
N GLU A 403 9.17 13.26 -27.22
CA GLU A 403 10.62 13.27 -27.02
C GLU A 403 11.31 12.16 -27.85
N GLY A 404 10.58 11.57 -28.79
CA GLY A 404 11.09 10.53 -29.70
C GLY A 404 11.02 9.10 -29.16
N GLY A 405 10.34 8.88 -28.03
CA GLY A 405 10.16 7.55 -27.48
C GLY A 405 9.32 6.62 -28.39
N PRO A 406 9.83 5.43 -28.75
CA PRO A 406 9.12 4.51 -29.64
C PRO A 406 7.95 3.82 -28.92
N THR A 407 6.91 3.44 -29.67
CA THR A 407 5.83 2.57 -29.18
C THR A 407 6.28 1.11 -29.27
N SER A 408 6.94 0.63 -28.24
CA SER A 408 7.51 -0.72 -28.17
C SER A 408 7.38 -1.30 -26.76
N ALA A 409 7.57 -2.61 -26.63
CA ALA A 409 7.60 -3.24 -25.31
C ALA A 409 8.75 -2.72 -24.44
N ALA A 410 9.86 -2.31 -25.05
CA ALA A 410 10.99 -1.73 -24.34
C ALA A 410 10.69 -0.37 -23.72
N ASN A 411 9.81 0.43 -24.36
CA ASN A 411 9.49 1.80 -23.92
C ASN A 411 8.06 1.94 -23.38
N GLY A 412 7.34 0.86 -23.18
CA GLY A 412 5.98 0.89 -22.64
C GLY A 412 5.95 0.59 -21.15
N ASP A 413 5.13 1.31 -20.38
CA ASP A 413 4.87 1.12 -18.96
C ASP A 413 3.39 0.97 -18.66
N GLY A 414 3.06 -0.01 -17.83
CA GLY A 414 1.72 -0.14 -17.24
C GLY A 414 1.52 0.82 -16.07
N LEU A 415 0.56 1.72 -16.16
CA LEU A 415 0.31 2.74 -15.15
C LEU A 415 -1.16 2.79 -14.72
N CYS A 416 -1.43 3.12 -13.47
CA CYS A 416 -2.75 3.55 -13.05
C CYS A 416 -3.06 4.96 -13.59
N ALA A 417 -4.33 5.35 -13.63
CA ALA A 417 -4.72 6.66 -14.17
C ALA A 417 -4.03 7.83 -13.47
N ARG A 418 -3.86 7.73 -12.15
CA ARG A 418 -3.20 8.76 -11.35
C ARG A 418 -1.72 8.92 -11.72
N CYS A 419 -0.96 7.82 -11.70
CA CYS A 419 0.48 7.85 -11.97
C CYS A 419 0.77 8.27 -13.42
N ASN A 420 -0.09 7.86 -14.36
CA ASN A 420 0.01 8.30 -15.74
C ASN A 420 -0.12 9.83 -15.89
N LEU A 421 -1.06 10.44 -15.16
CA LEU A 421 -1.20 11.89 -15.13
C LEU A 421 -0.05 12.59 -14.38
N THR A 422 0.47 11.96 -13.32
CA THR A 422 1.55 12.52 -12.50
C THR A 422 2.86 12.61 -13.29
N LYS A 423 3.20 11.58 -14.06
CA LYS A 423 4.45 11.58 -14.84
C LYS A 423 4.48 12.66 -15.93
N GLU A 424 3.32 13.13 -16.38
CA GLU A 424 3.24 14.22 -17.38
C GLU A 424 3.42 15.62 -16.76
N ALA A 425 3.42 15.73 -15.42
CA ALA A 425 3.65 17.00 -14.75
C ALA A 425 5.10 17.50 -14.94
N PRO A 426 5.32 18.83 -14.94
CA PRO A 426 6.67 19.38 -15.11
C PRO A 426 7.66 18.88 -14.06
N GLY A 427 8.87 18.56 -14.53
CA GLY A 427 9.97 18.10 -13.68
C GLY A 427 10.01 16.60 -13.42
N TRP A 428 8.97 15.84 -13.77
CA TRP A 428 9.01 14.38 -13.73
C TRP A 428 9.70 13.80 -14.96
N GLN A 429 10.58 12.83 -14.76
CA GLN A 429 11.30 12.13 -15.84
C GLN A 429 11.24 10.64 -15.60
N THR A 430 11.14 9.87 -16.69
CA THR A 430 11.24 8.41 -16.65
C THR A 430 12.24 7.97 -17.71
N GLU A 431 13.20 7.14 -17.30
CA GLU A 431 14.25 6.60 -18.17
C GLU A 431 14.18 5.07 -18.12
N VAL A 432 14.31 4.44 -19.29
CA VAL A 432 14.44 2.99 -19.40
C VAL A 432 15.91 2.61 -19.19
N VAL A 433 16.20 1.92 -18.09
CA VAL A 433 17.55 1.46 -17.73
C VAL A 433 17.86 0.12 -18.38
N ALA A 434 16.88 -0.78 -18.41
CA ALA A 434 16.99 -2.06 -19.07
C ALA A 434 15.69 -2.38 -19.81
N THR A 435 15.82 -2.84 -21.06
CA THR A 435 14.66 -3.08 -21.95
C THR A 435 13.95 -4.40 -21.67
N GLY A 436 14.54 -5.30 -20.92
CA GLY A 436 14.05 -6.68 -20.77
C GLY A 436 14.19 -7.54 -22.03
N LEU A 437 14.86 -7.01 -23.06
CA LEU A 437 15.06 -7.63 -24.37
C LEU A 437 16.54 -7.98 -24.61
N ASP A 438 17.32 -8.03 -23.55
CA ASP A 438 18.71 -8.45 -23.61
C ASP A 438 18.80 -9.88 -24.20
N PRO A 439 19.69 -10.13 -25.17
CA PRO A 439 19.88 -11.47 -25.75
C PRO A 439 20.25 -12.54 -24.72
N SER A 440 20.84 -12.16 -23.58
CA SER A 440 21.10 -13.08 -22.46
C SER A 440 19.82 -13.40 -21.66
N GLY A 441 18.73 -12.64 -21.84
CA GLY A 441 17.48 -12.81 -21.11
C GLY A 441 17.56 -12.62 -19.59
N GLN A 442 18.69 -12.13 -19.08
CA GLN A 442 18.97 -12.09 -17.65
C GLN A 442 18.45 -10.82 -16.97
N ARG A 443 18.32 -9.71 -17.69
CA ARG A 443 17.88 -8.43 -17.11
C ARG A 443 16.40 -8.19 -17.37
N PRO A 444 15.57 -8.00 -16.32
CA PRO A 444 14.17 -7.61 -16.46
C PRO A 444 14.07 -6.19 -17.03
N HIS A 445 12.87 -5.83 -17.48
CA HIS A 445 12.58 -4.44 -17.83
C HIS A 445 12.66 -3.57 -16.57
N GLU A 446 13.50 -2.55 -16.63
CA GLU A 446 13.79 -1.66 -15.50
C GLU A 446 13.69 -0.20 -15.94
N ILE A 447 13.04 0.61 -15.12
CA ILE A 447 12.94 2.04 -15.30
C ILE A 447 13.44 2.79 -14.06
N THR A 448 13.96 4.00 -14.27
CA THR A 448 14.22 4.97 -13.22
C THR A 448 13.24 6.12 -13.34
N LEU A 449 12.50 6.37 -12.27
CA LEU A 449 11.59 7.51 -12.12
C LEU A 449 12.27 8.61 -11.31
N THR A 450 12.46 9.79 -11.90
CA THR A 450 13.02 10.96 -11.23
C THR A 450 11.94 11.99 -10.96
N THR A 451 11.88 12.44 -9.71
CA THR A 451 10.93 13.45 -9.23
C THR A 451 11.40 14.86 -9.56
N PRO A 452 10.52 15.89 -9.51
CA PRO A 452 10.90 17.29 -9.66
C PRO A 452 11.98 17.78 -8.69
N THR A 453 12.11 17.13 -7.53
CA THR A 453 13.15 17.42 -6.53
C THR A 453 14.49 16.73 -6.79
N GLY A 454 14.60 15.96 -7.89
CA GLY A 454 15.82 15.24 -8.28
C GLY A 454 16.02 13.88 -7.60
N LEU A 455 15.10 13.43 -6.73
CA LEU A 455 15.16 12.10 -6.16
C LEU A 455 14.77 11.05 -7.21
N SER A 456 15.56 9.99 -7.31
CA SER A 456 15.36 8.92 -8.28
C SER A 456 14.99 7.59 -7.60
N TYR A 457 14.08 6.85 -8.22
CA TYR A 457 13.55 5.59 -7.74
C TYR A 457 13.52 4.57 -8.86
N GLN A 458 13.97 3.35 -8.59
CA GLN A 458 13.98 2.26 -9.55
C GLN A 458 12.69 1.43 -9.45
N SER A 459 12.23 0.93 -10.60
CA SER A 459 11.14 -0.01 -10.70
C SER A 459 11.46 -1.09 -11.71
N THR A 460 11.46 -2.32 -11.24
CA THR A 460 11.77 -3.52 -12.03
C THR A 460 10.48 -4.29 -12.33
N ALA A 461 10.30 -4.76 -13.56
CA ALA A 461 9.18 -5.62 -13.91
C ALA A 461 9.27 -6.93 -13.13
N PRO A 462 8.18 -7.38 -12.49
CA PRO A 462 8.19 -8.65 -11.77
C PRO A 462 8.33 -9.83 -12.76
N PRO A 463 8.90 -10.96 -12.34
CA PRO A 463 8.84 -12.18 -13.13
C PRO A 463 7.38 -12.59 -13.32
N LEU A 464 7.04 -13.06 -14.53
CA LEU A 464 5.67 -13.49 -14.81
C LEU A 464 5.31 -14.75 -14.03
N LEU A 465 6.22 -15.70 -14.00
CA LEU A 465 6.13 -16.97 -13.29
C LEU A 465 7.53 -17.42 -12.89
N GLY A 466 7.68 -18.26 -11.90
CA GLY A 466 8.91 -18.99 -11.68
C GLY A 466 9.34 -19.22 -10.24
N TRP A 467 10.02 -20.34 -10.06
CA TRP A 467 10.80 -20.68 -8.88
C TRP A 467 12.27 -20.19 -8.96
N GLY A 468 12.61 -19.32 -9.93
CA GLY A 468 13.98 -18.98 -10.24
C GLY A 468 14.55 -19.78 -11.44
N SER A 469 15.86 -19.70 -11.67
CA SER A 469 16.56 -20.25 -12.83
C SER A 469 16.68 -21.79 -12.79
N SER A 470 15.63 -22.51 -13.09
CA SER A 470 15.77 -23.92 -13.49
C SER A 470 15.84 -23.98 -15.01
N PRO A 471 16.79 -24.74 -15.61
CA PRO A 471 16.84 -24.91 -17.05
C PRO A 471 15.52 -25.51 -17.54
N PRO A 472 14.96 -25.04 -18.67
CA PRO A 472 13.72 -25.58 -19.19
C PRO A 472 13.91 -27.06 -19.52
N PRO A 473 12.91 -27.91 -19.29
CA PRO A 473 12.94 -29.27 -19.76
C PRO A 473 13.08 -29.30 -21.30
N LYS A 474 13.78 -30.28 -21.83
CA LYS A 474 13.99 -30.45 -23.29
C LYS A 474 12.67 -30.51 -24.06
N ASP A 475 11.64 -31.11 -23.44
CA ASP A 475 10.28 -31.18 -23.99
C ASP A 475 9.30 -30.50 -23.02
N SER A 476 8.38 -29.71 -23.55
CA SER A 476 7.38 -29.07 -22.73
C SER A 476 6.40 -30.06 -22.11
N ALA A 477 5.83 -29.78 -20.95
CA ALA A 477 4.81 -30.64 -20.35
C ALA A 477 3.58 -30.77 -21.27
N PHE A 478 3.27 -29.73 -22.05
CA PHE A 478 2.21 -29.75 -23.05
C PHE A 478 2.51 -30.71 -24.19
N GLU A 479 3.74 -30.74 -24.72
CA GLU A 479 4.16 -31.67 -25.76
C GLU A 479 4.12 -33.13 -25.28
N ARG A 480 4.61 -33.39 -24.06
CA ARG A 480 4.49 -34.73 -23.44
C ARG A 480 3.03 -35.15 -23.26
N HIS A 481 2.17 -34.24 -22.82
CA HIS A 481 0.73 -34.48 -22.65
C HIS A 481 0.07 -34.76 -24.02
N LEU A 482 0.39 -33.98 -25.05
CA LEU A 482 -0.12 -34.18 -26.41
C LEU A 482 0.32 -35.53 -26.96
N VAL A 483 1.58 -35.89 -26.78
CA VAL A 483 2.12 -37.21 -27.19
C VAL A 483 1.41 -38.35 -26.47
N SER A 484 1.14 -38.19 -25.15
CA SER A 484 0.41 -39.21 -24.37
C SER A 484 -1.04 -39.39 -24.84
N LEU A 485 -1.71 -38.29 -25.23
CA LEU A 485 -3.05 -38.37 -25.80
C LEU A 485 -3.07 -39.05 -27.20
N LEU A 486 -2.07 -38.76 -28.03
CA LEU A 486 -1.94 -39.37 -29.36
C LEU A 486 -1.54 -40.86 -29.30
N GLN A 487 -0.87 -41.28 -28.23
CA GLN A 487 -0.53 -42.68 -28.01
C GLN A 487 -1.68 -43.49 -27.39
N ALA A 488 -2.64 -42.80 -26.74
CA ALA A 488 -3.81 -43.42 -26.11
C ALA A 488 -5.04 -43.50 -27.06
N ALA A 489 -4.98 -42.85 -28.23
CA ALA A 489 -5.99 -42.88 -29.28
C ALA A 489 -5.65 -43.90 -30.35
#